data_4e5f00d953d1ab25d7a90f59fe37a050
#
_entry.id   4e5f00d953d1ab25d7a90f59fe37a050
#
_cell.length_a   1.000
_cell.length_b   1.000
_cell.length_c   1.000
_cell.angle_alpha   90.00
_cell.angle_beta   90.00
_cell.angle_gamma   90.00
#
_symmetry.space_group_name_H-M   'P 1'
#
loop_
_entity.id
_entity.type
_entity.pdbx_description
1 polymer ?
#
loop_
_entity_poly.entity_id
_entity_poly.type
_entity_poly.pdbx_seq_one_letter_code
_entity_poly.pdbx_strand_id
1 'polypeptide(L)'
;MKAYKDMTREELFAEKEKLEAMYQDYKGQNLALNMSRGKPSASQLDLSKGMMDVLRSDSNLTCEDGTDCRNYGVLDGIPEAKRLLAGMMGAKPEQVIVYGNSSLNVMYDSVARCMYEGVLGGKPWALQGKVKFLCPVPGYDRHFG
;
A
#
# COMPACT_ATOMS: atom_id res chain seq x y z
N MET A 1 26.81 17.20 3.30
CA MET A 1 27.75 16.47 2.43
C MET A 1 27.90 17.28 1.15
N LYS A 2 29.12 17.51 0.67
CA LYS A 2 29.36 18.22 -0.59
C LYS A 2 28.83 17.38 -1.75
N ALA A 3 28.16 17.98 -2.72
CA ALA A 3 27.66 17.23 -3.87
C ALA A 3 28.82 16.76 -4.75
N TYR A 4 28.76 15.56 -5.32
CA TYR A 4 29.85 15.00 -6.16
C TYR A 4 30.29 15.92 -7.30
N LYS A 5 29.36 16.66 -7.92
CA LYS A 5 29.65 17.63 -8.97
C LYS A 5 30.52 18.81 -8.52
N ASP A 6 30.58 19.06 -7.21
CA ASP A 6 31.30 20.19 -6.62
C ASP A 6 32.60 19.75 -5.95
N MET A 7 32.93 18.44 -6.01
CA MET A 7 34.16 17.86 -5.44
C MET A 7 35.32 18.00 -6.40
N THR A 8 36.53 18.16 -5.85
CA THR A 8 37.77 18.06 -6.65
C THR A 8 38.04 16.62 -7.05
N ARG A 9 38.97 16.41 -7.95
CA ARG A 9 39.37 15.06 -8.38
C ARG A 9 39.92 14.24 -7.21
N GLU A 10 40.70 14.85 -6.35
CA GLU A 10 41.30 14.22 -5.16
C GLU A 10 40.19 13.82 -4.16
N GLU A 11 39.22 14.71 -3.91
CA GLU A 11 38.07 14.43 -3.06
C GLU A 11 37.23 13.26 -3.59
N LEU A 12 37.03 13.20 -4.91
CA LEU A 12 36.30 12.10 -5.55
C LEU A 12 37.05 10.76 -5.46
N PHE A 13 38.39 10.77 -5.59
CA PHE A 13 39.20 9.55 -5.40
C PHE A 13 39.15 9.05 -3.97
N ALA A 14 39.30 9.94 -2.99
CA ALA A 14 39.18 9.57 -1.56
C ALA A 14 37.79 9.00 -1.22
N GLU A 15 36.72 9.61 -1.73
CA GLU A 15 35.36 9.12 -1.50
C GLU A 15 35.14 7.78 -2.20
N LYS A 16 35.69 7.58 -3.42
CA LYS A 16 35.66 6.28 -4.12
C LYS A 16 36.31 5.18 -3.28
N GLU A 17 37.53 5.41 -2.78
CA GLU A 17 38.27 4.42 -1.99
C GLU A 17 37.47 4.05 -0.70
N LYS A 18 36.89 5.04 -0.03
CA LYS A 18 36.04 4.83 1.12
C LYS A 18 34.81 4.00 0.81
N LEU A 19 34.09 4.33 -0.27
CA LEU A 19 32.90 3.58 -0.71
C LEU A 19 33.25 2.16 -1.14
N GLU A 20 34.39 1.98 -1.78
CA GLU A 20 34.88 0.67 -2.21
C GLU A 20 35.23 -0.21 -0.99
N ALA A 21 35.88 0.35 0.03
CA ALA A 21 36.13 -0.34 1.29
C ALA A 21 34.83 -0.75 1.99
N MET A 22 33.85 0.15 2.10
CA MET A 22 32.52 -0.14 2.66
C MET A 22 31.81 -1.25 1.87
N TYR A 23 31.89 -1.22 0.54
CA TYR A 23 31.29 -2.25 -0.29
C TYR A 23 31.91 -3.63 -0.05
N GLN A 24 33.24 -3.72 0.07
CA GLN A 24 33.92 -4.97 0.38
C GLN A 24 33.59 -5.49 1.78
N ASP A 25 33.44 -4.59 2.76
CA ASP A 25 33.00 -4.96 4.10
C ASP A 25 31.60 -5.59 4.08
N TYR A 26 30.64 -4.94 3.42
CA TYR A 26 29.29 -5.52 3.26
C TYR A 26 29.29 -6.85 2.53
N LYS A 27 30.13 -7.01 1.50
CA LYS A 27 30.28 -8.32 0.84
C LYS A 27 30.82 -9.40 1.77
N GLY A 28 31.78 -9.03 2.64
CA GLY A 28 32.34 -9.94 3.64
C GLY A 28 31.35 -10.43 4.70
N GLN A 29 30.31 -9.66 4.95
CA GLN A 29 29.26 -10.00 5.92
C GLN A 29 28.32 -11.12 5.47
N ASN A 30 28.40 -11.59 4.23
CA ASN A 30 27.53 -12.63 3.65
C ASN A 30 26.03 -12.39 3.89
N LEU A 31 25.57 -11.16 3.75
CA LEU A 31 24.19 -10.77 3.98
C LEU A 31 23.26 -11.46 2.97
N ALA A 32 22.35 -12.30 3.45
CA ALA A 32 21.30 -12.95 2.63
C ALA A 32 20.05 -12.06 2.54
N LEU A 33 20.20 -10.85 2.01
CA LEU A 33 19.12 -9.87 1.89
C LEU A 33 18.30 -10.14 0.63
N ASN A 34 16.99 -10.23 0.79
CA ASN A 34 16.05 -10.37 -0.32
C ASN A 34 15.30 -9.04 -0.53
N MET A 35 15.63 -8.33 -1.60
CA MET A 35 14.99 -7.07 -1.97
C MET A 35 13.97 -7.24 -3.13
N SER A 36 13.66 -8.46 -3.54
CA SER A 36 12.79 -8.72 -4.69
C SER A 36 11.31 -8.39 -4.42
N ARG A 37 10.91 -8.37 -3.14
CA ARG A 37 9.53 -8.09 -2.72
C ARG A 37 9.52 -7.34 -1.39
N GLY A 38 8.67 -6.31 -1.29
CA GLY A 38 8.38 -5.61 -0.04
C GLY A 38 7.47 -6.44 0.88
N LYS A 39 8.02 -7.48 1.53
CA LYS A 39 7.30 -8.32 2.49
C LYS A 39 7.72 -7.97 3.90
N PRO A 40 6.77 -7.87 4.86
CA PRO A 40 7.12 -7.77 6.27
C PRO A 40 7.95 -8.98 6.72
N SER A 41 8.91 -8.77 7.62
CA SER A 41 9.65 -9.85 8.27
C SER A 41 8.76 -10.63 9.26
N ALA A 42 9.19 -11.82 9.65
CA ALA A 42 8.45 -12.63 10.63
C ALA A 42 8.20 -11.86 11.94
N SER A 43 9.21 -11.15 12.45
CA SER A 43 9.08 -10.35 13.66
C SER A 43 8.08 -9.18 13.53
N GLN A 44 7.94 -8.61 12.34
CA GLN A 44 6.91 -7.60 12.08
C GLN A 44 5.51 -8.21 12.05
N LEU A 45 5.37 -9.40 11.48
CA LEU A 45 4.09 -10.14 11.47
C LEU A 45 3.67 -10.58 12.87
N ASP A 46 4.62 -10.95 13.72
CA ASP A 46 4.36 -11.33 15.11
C ASP A 46 3.74 -10.20 15.94
N LEU A 47 3.94 -8.94 15.57
CA LEU A 47 3.29 -7.79 16.23
C LEU A 47 1.76 -7.86 16.17
N SER A 48 1.21 -8.44 15.12
CA SER A 48 -0.23 -8.57 14.94
C SER A 48 -0.80 -9.96 15.31
N LYS A 49 0.06 -10.89 15.78
CA LYS A 49 -0.33 -12.26 16.07
C LYS A 49 -1.48 -12.38 17.08
N GLY A 50 -1.51 -11.47 18.06
CA GLY A 50 -2.60 -11.41 19.07
C GLY A 50 -3.99 -11.18 18.47
N MET A 51 -4.09 -10.70 17.21
CA MET A 51 -5.39 -10.56 16.53
C MET A 51 -6.13 -11.90 16.40
N MET A 52 -5.41 -13.02 16.33
CA MET A 52 -6.00 -14.35 16.19
C MET A 52 -6.78 -14.77 17.45
N ASP A 53 -6.50 -14.16 18.59
CA ASP A 53 -7.11 -14.50 19.87
C ASP A 53 -8.24 -13.53 20.28
N VAL A 54 -8.52 -12.52 19.44
CA VAL A 54 -9.53 -11.49 19.75
C VAL A 54 -10.95 -12.04 19.60
N LEU A 55 -11.19 -12.86 18.59
CA LEU A 55 -12.50 -13.44 18.33
C LEU A 55 -12.59 -14.86 18.91
N ARG A 56 -13.48 -15.03 19.87
CA ARG A 56 -13.76 -16.29 20.55
C ARG A 56 -15.25 -16.62 20.43
N SER A 57 -15.63 -17.82 20.85
CA SER A 57 -17.03 -18.27 20.83
C SER A 57 -17.98 -17.43 21.70
N ASP A 58 -17.44 -16.75 22.70
CA ASP A 58 -18.15 -15.87 23.63
C ASP A 58 -18.00 -14.36 23.28
N SER A 59 -17.33 -14.03 22.21
CA SER A 59 -17.16 -12.62 21.79
C SER A 59 -18.48 -12.01 21.35
N ASN A 60 -18.67 -10.72 21.66
CA ASN A 60 -19.74 -9.95 21.06
C ASN A 60 -19.43 -9.69 19.58
N LEU A 61 -20.27 -10.19 18.71
CA LEU A 61 -20.14 -10.07 17.25
C LEU A 61 -21.17 -9.10 16.65
N THR A 62 -21.74 -8.22 17.48
CA THR A 62 -22.69 -7.19 17.05
C THR A 62 -22.00 -5.84 17.05
N CYS A 63 -22.08 -5.14 15.93
CA CYS A 63 -21.58 -3.77 15.80
C CYS A 63 -22.41 -2.76 16.62
N GLU A 64 -21.88 -1.56 16.78
CA GLU A 64 -22.55 -0.47 17.49
C GLU A 64 -23.90 -0.07 16.89
N ASP A 65 -24.10 -0.27 15.60
CA ASP A 65 -25.36 -0.01 14.89
C ASP A 65 -26.36 -1.18 14.97
N GLY A 66 -26.00 -2.25 15.70
CA GLY A 66 -26.82 -3.45 15.85
C GLY A 66 -26.63 -4.51 14.77
N THR A 67 -25.75 -4.28 13.81
CA THR A 67 -25.45 -5.27 12.75
C THR A 67 -24.72 -6.48 13.32
N ASP A 68 -25.22 -7.68 13.03
CA ASP A 68 -24.55 -8.94 13.35
C ASP A 68 -23.46 -9.23 12.31
N CYS A 69 -22.18 -9.17 12.73
CA CYS A 69 -21.03 -9.36 11.86
C CYS A 69 -20.93 -10.78 11.25
N ARG A 70 -21.73 -11.72 11.70
CA ARG A 70 -21.80 -13.08 11.14
C ARG A 70 -22.68 -13.16 9.90
N ASN A 71 -23.40 -12.09 9.58
CA ASN A 71 -24.34 -12.05 8.47
C ASN A 71 -23.83 -11.13 7.36
N TYR A 72 -24.44 -11.23 6.20
CA TYR A 72 -24.18 -10.35 5.05
C TYR A 72 -25.09 -9.12 5.08
N GLY A 73 -24.83 -8.14 4.18
CA GLY A 73 -25.68 -6.97 3.99
C GLY A 73 -24.98 -5.63 4.19
N VAL A 74 -23.78 -5.62 4.78
CA VAL A 74 -22.94 -4.42 4.89
C VAL A 74 -22.07 -4.32 3.65
N LEU A 75 -22.26 -3.26 2.86
CA LEU A 75 -21.60 -3.12 1.55
C LEU A 75 -20.26 -2.43 1.60
N ASP A 76 -20.02 -1.56 2.57
CA ASP A 76 -18.88 -0.63 2.59
C ASP A 76 -18.09 -0.65 3.90
N GLY A 77 -18.38 -1.60 4.78
CA GLY A 77 -17.68 -1.80 6.05
C GLY A 77 -18.50 -1.38 7.26
N ILE A 78 -18.21 -2.00 8.41
CA ILE A 78 -18.86 -1.68 9.67
C ILE A 78 -18.42 -0.30 10.20
N PRO A 79 -19.27 0.40 10.97
CA PRO A 79 -18.95 1.76 11.43
C PRO A 79 -17.62 1.89 12.17
N GLU A 80 -17.29 0.92 13.01
CA GLU A 80 -16.06 0.90 13.79
C GLU A 80 -14.81 0.82 12.89
N ALA A 81 -14.85 -0.04 11.86
CA ALA A 81 -13.75 -0.18 10.90
C ALA A 81 -13.58 1.10 10.07
N LYS A 82 -14.69 1.70 9.62
CA LYS A 82 -14.66 2.95 8.86
C LYS A 82 -14.05 4.09 9.69
N ARG A 83 -14.41 4.23 10.96
CA ARG A 83 -13.81 5.24 11.84
C ARG A 83 -12.31 5.00 12.09
N LEU A 84 -11.93 3.75 12.36
CA LEU A 84 -10.53 3.40 12.59
C LEU A 84 -9.66 3.77 11.38
N LEU A 85 -10.09 3.36 10.19
CA LEU A 85 -9.34 3.59 8.95
C LEU A 85 -9.38 5.05 8.50
N ALA A 86 -10.48 5.75 8.74
CA ALA A 86 -10.61 7.17 8.42
C ALA A 86 -9.53 8.02 9.11
N GLY A 87 -9.26 7.75 10.39
CA GLY A 87 -8.20 8.43 11.13
C GLY A 87 -6.81 8.22 10.53
N MET A 88 -6.51 7.02 10.06
CA MET A 88 -5.24 6.68 9.40
C MET A 88 -5.10 7.36 8.02
N MET A 89 -6.20 7.55 7.32
CA MET A 89 -6.25 8.09 5.95
C MET A 89 -6.42 9.61 5.91
N GLY A 90 -6.67 10.27 7.05
CA GLY A 90 -7.03 11.69 7.08
C GLY A 90 -8.36 11.99 6.38
N ALA A 91 -9.27 11.03 6.34
CA ALA A 91 -10.57 11.11 5.70
C ALA A 91 -11.70 11.13 6.76
N LYS A 92 -12.93 11.38 6.32
CA LYS A 92 -14.11 11.18 7.16
C LYS A 92 -14.62 9.73 7.03
N PRO A 93 -15.26 9.15 8.07
CA PRO A 93 -15.78 7.77 8.00
C PRO A 93 -16.70 7.52 6.81
N GLU A 94 -17.52 8.50 6.42
CA GLU A 94 -18.44 8.41 5.28
C GLU A 94 -17.71 8.31 3.92
N GLN A 95 -16.43 8.67 3.88
CA GLN A 95 -15.59 8.61 2.70
C GLN A 95 -14.78 7.32 2.61
N VAL A 96 -14.88 6.45 3.62
CA VAL A 96 -14.14 5.19 3.70
C VAL A 96 -15.01 4.04 3.24
N ILE A 97 -14.49 3.25 2.33
CA ILE A 97 -15.07 1.98 1.91
C ILE A 97 -14.08 0.88 2.28
N VAL A 98 -14.50 -0.05 3.12
CA VAL A 98 -13.73 -1.25 3.46
C VAL A 98 -14.03 -2.31 2.41
N TYR A 99 -13.02 -2.61 1.61
CA TYR A 99 -13.12 -3.56 0.50
C TYR A 99 -12.31 -4.83 0.81
N GLY A 100 -12.04 -5.65 -0.21
CA GLY A 100 -11.22 -6.84 -0.07
C GLY A 100 -9.74 -6.53 0.20
N ASN A 101 -8.95 -7.55 0.51
CA ASN A 101 -7.54 -7.45 0.86
C ASN A 101 -6.58 -7.42 -0.35
N SER A 102 -7.10 -7.41 -1.58
CA SER A 102 -6.30 -7.37 -2.81
C SER A 102 -6.41 -6.01 -3.49
N SER A 103 -5.37 -5.18 -3.35
CA SER A 103 -5.31 -3.87 -4.03
C SER A 103 -5.38 -3.98 -5.56
N LEU A 104 -4.85 -5.05 -6.15
CA LEU A 104 -4.94 -5.28 -7.60
C LEU A 104 -6.38 -5.49 -8.05
N ASN A 105 -7.19 -6.23 -7.28
CA ASN A 105 -8.61 -6.40 -7.59
C ASN A 105 -9.35 -5.07 -7.47
N VAL A 106 -9.08 -4.29 -6.42
CA VAL A 106 -9.70 -2.96 -6.23
C VAL A 106 -9.34 -2.03 -7.38
N MET A 107 -8.09 -2.04 -7.83
CA MET A 107 -7.64 -1.22 -8.97
C MET A 107 -8.34 -1.65 -10.26
N TYR A 108 -8.40 -2.96 -10.53
CA TYR A 108 -9.08 -3.49 -11.70
C TYR A 108 -10.57 -3.12 -11.70
N ASP A 109 -11.27 -3.37 -10.61
CA ASP A 109 -12.70 -3.07 -10.49
C ASP A 109 -12.97 -1.57 -10.65
N SER A 110 -12.11 -0.72 -10.10
CA SER A 110 -12.24 0.73 -10.22
C SER A 110 -12.10 1.18 -11.68
N VAL A 111 -11.07 0.68 -12.38
CA VAL A 111 -10.86 0.99 -13.79
C VAL A 111 -11.96 0.41 -14.65
N ALA A 112 -12.39 -0.84 -14.41
CA ALA A 112 -13.46 -1.48 -15.15
C ALA A 112 -14.77 -0.70 -15.01
N ARG A 113 -15.13 -0.26 -13.81
CA ARG A 113 -16.32 0.60 -13.60
C ARG A 113 -16.21 1.91 -14.37
N CYS A 114 -15.06 2.57 -14.32
CA CYS A 114 -14.84 3.79 -15.09
C CYS A 114 -14.97 3.54 -16.62
N MET A 115 -14.51 2.38 -17.10
CA MET A 115 -14.60 2.01 -18.51
C MET A 115 -16.05 1.79 -18.96
N TYR A 116 -16.88 1.14 -18.13
CA TYR A 116 -18.23 0.75 -18.52
C TYR A 116 -19.33 1.71 -18.06
N GLU A 117 -19.19 2.26 -16.83
CA GLU A 117 -20.21 3.09 -16.21
C GLU A 117 -19.89 4.59 -16.29
N GLY A 118 -18.61 4.94 -16.43
CA GLY A 118 -18.14 6.31 -16.31
C GLY A 118 -17.89 6.74 -14.85
N VAL A 119 -17.51 8.00 -14.69
CA VAL A 119 -17.20 8.60 -13.38
C VAL A 119 -18.21 9.70 -13.08
N LEU A 120 -18.84 9.65 -11.91
CA LEU A 120 -19.78 10.67 -11.43
C LEU A 120 -20.86 11.08 -12.46
N GLY A 121 -21.45 10.10 -13.13
CA GLY A 121 -22.47 10.33 -14.15
C GLY A 121 -21.92 10.82 -15.51
N GLY A 122 -20.60 10.82 -15.66
CA GLY A 122 -19.96 11.10 -16.94
C GLY A 122 -20.08 9.94 -17.92
N LYS A 123 -19.65 10.16 -19.16
CA LYS A 123 -19.62 9.10 -20.18
C LYS A 123 -18.62 8.00 -19.78
N PRO A 124 -18.93 6.71 -20.02
CA PRO A 124 -17.97 5.62 -19.91
C PRO A 124 -16.66 5.93 -20.64
N TRP A 125 -15.54 5.58 -20.06
CA TRP A 125 -14.23 5.84 -20.68
C TRP A 125 -14.09 5.11 -22.02
N ALA A 126 -14.71 3.93 -22.17
CA ALA A 126 -14.72 3.20 -23.44
C ALA A 126 -15.36 3.98 -24.58
N LEU A 127 -16.24 4.93 -24.30
CA LEU A 127 -16.90 5.81 -25.27
C LEU A 127 -16.20 7.16 -25.45
N GLN A 128 -15.08 7.39 -24.77
CA GLN A 128 -14.23 8.58 -24.91
C GLN A 128 -13.01 8.24 -25.78
N GLY A 129 -12.52 9.16 -26.55
CA GLY A 129 -11.44 8.90 -27.51
C GLY A 129 -10.13 8.52 -26.81
N LYS A 130 -9.64 9.35 -25.90
CA LYS A 130 -8.42 9.10 -25.11
C LYS A 130 -8.66 9.48 -23.66
N VAL A 131 -8.32 8.58 -22.77
CA VAL A 131 -8.26 8.80 -21.32
C VAL A 131 -6.80 8.89 -20.91
N LYS A 132 -6.47 9.87 -20.06
CA LYS A 132 -5.11 10.06 -19.55
C LYS A 132 -5.02 9.60 -18.11
N PHE A 133 -3.97 8.86 -17.79
CA PHE A 133 -3.59 8.50 -16.43
C PHE A 133 -2.41 9.34 -15.98
N LEU A 134 -2.50 9.92 -14.79
CA LEU A 134 -1.38 10.57 -14.12
C LEU A 134 -0.72 9.56 -13.19
N CYS A 135 0.45 9.08 -13.56
CA CYS A 135 1.20 8.10 -12.78
C CYS A 135 2.47 8.74 -12.23
N PRO A 136 2.61 8.94 -10.91
CA PRO A 136 3.86 9.39 -10.29
C PRO A 136 5.01 8.40 -10.54
N VAL A 137 6.20 8.95 -10.79
CA VAL A 137 7.43 8.14 -10.97
C VAL A 137 8.50 8.65 -9.99
N PRO A 138 9.13 7.79 -9.20
CA PRO A 138 8.91 6.34 -9.09
C PRO A 138 7.54 5.98 -8.49
N GLY A 139 6.96 4.87 -8.92
CA GLY A 139 5.64 4.42 -8.50
C GLY A 139 5.46 2.92 -8.68
N TYR A 140 4.22 2.46 -8.53
CA TYR A 140 3.89 1.05 -8.66
C TYR A 140 3.92 0.62 -10.13
N ASP A 141 4.66 -0.45 -10.43
CA ASP A 141 4.95 -0.90 -11.80
C ASP A 141 3.70 -1.36 -12.57
N ARG A 142 2.66 -1.82 -11.87
CA ARG A 142 1.40 -2.28 -12.48
C ARG A 142 0.59 -1.17 -13.16
N HIS A 143 0.94 0.09 -12.91
CA HIS A 143 0.32 1.22 -13.63
C HIS A 143 0.78 1.31 -15.09
N PHE A 144 1.85 0.62 -15.46
CA PHE A 144 2.50 0.72 -16.78
C PHE A 144 2.39 -0.57 -17.60
N GLY A 145 1.76 -1.63 -17.06
CA GLY A 145 1.61 -2.95 -17.68
C GLY A 145 0.25 -3.21 -18.30
#